data_051db744208a02cdfc6a2c36185dff64
#
_entry.id   051db744208a02cdfc6a2c36185dff64
#
_cell.length_a   1.000
_cell.length_b   1.000
_cell.length_c   1.000
_cell.angle_alpha   90.00
_cell.angle_beta   90.00
_cell.angle_gamma   90.00
#
_symmetry.space_group_name_H-M   'P 1'
#
loop_
_entity.id
_entity.type
_entity.pdbx_description
1 polymer ?
#
loop_
_entity_poly.entity_id
_entity_poly.type
_entity_poly.pdbx_seq_one_letter_code
_entity_poly.pdbx_strand_id
1 'polypeptide(L)'
;LYQGAVVFDIGSGTGSIAMEMAGLSPDIQVYAIEQKKEAVSLIQQNKEKFQFENVTVVEAKAPEGFQDLPRVTHAFIGGSGGNLKEILQALYEMNPNMRVVINAISMETICEIKEILTMYPIENEEMVQIQVSRAKEVGKYHLMQAENPVWICAFNFREE
;
A
#
# COMPACT_ATOMS: atom_id res chain seq x y z
N LEU A 1 11.28 -3.85 5.14
CA LEU A 1 11.03 -5.27 4.91
C LEU A 1 12.25 -6.09 5.34
N TYR A 2 12.04 -7.35 5.68
CA TYR A 2 13.10 -8.32 6.02
C TYR A 2 12.95 -9.57 5.15
N GLN A 3 13.98 -10.39 5.11
CA GLN A 3 14.00 -11.64 4.36
C GLN A 3 12.89 -12.59 4.85
N GLY A 4 12.12 -13.16 3.93
CA GLY A 4 10.96 -14.00 4.25
C GLY A 4 9.70 -13.23 4.63
N ALA A 5 9.67 -11.89 4.44
CA ALA A 5 8.45 -11.11 4.67
C ALA A 5 7.33 -11.51 3.70
N VAL A 6 6.10 -11.56 4.23
CA VAL A 6 4.87 -11.66 3.45
C VAL A 6 4.21 -10.29 3.45
N VAL A 7 4.01 -9.73 2.27
CA VAL A 7 3.57 -8.34 2.11
C VAL A 7 2.28 -8.27 1.31
N PHE A 8 1.31 -7.52 1.81
CA PHE A 8 0.11 -7.15 1.04
C PHE A 8 0.27 -5.75 0.48
N ASP A 9 0.13 -5.60 -0.83
CA ASP A 9 -0.01 -4.33 -1.54
C ASP A 9 -1.49 -4.13 -1.87
N ILE A 10 -2.18 -3.34 -1.06
CA ILE A 10 -3.64 -3.18 -1.09
C ILE A 10 -4.01 -1.93 -1.89
N GLY A 11 -4.86 -2.11 -2.91
CA GLY A 11 -5.13 -1.09 -3.91
C GLY A 11 -3.90 -0.87 -4.79
N SER A 12 -3.33 -1.96 -5.28
CA SER A 12 -2.03 -2.04 -5.94
C SER A 12 -1.95 -1.22 -7.24
N GLY A 13 -3.09 -0.89 -7.87
CA GLY A 13 -3.16 -0.09 -9.09
C GLY A 13 -2.36 -0.71 -10.23
N THR A 14 -1.28 -0.08 -10.64
CA THR A 14 -0.37 -0.62 -11.69
C THR A 14 0.61 -1.67 -11.16
N GLY A 15 0.65 -1.91 -9.86
CA GLY A 15 1.58 -2.82 -9.21
C GLY A 15 2.99 -2.25 -9.00
N SER A 16 3.19 -0.94 -9.18
CA SER A 16 4.53 -0.34 -9.08
C SER A 16 5.17 -0.64 -7.72
N ILE A 17 4.44 -0.46 -6.63
CA ILE A 17 4.94 -0.70 -5.27
C ILE A 17 5.17 -2.20 -5.05
N ALA A 18 4.25 -3.06 -5.53
CA ALA A 18 4.43 -4.50 -5.47
C ALA A 18 5.72 -4.95 -6.17
N MET A 19 6.01 -4.42 -7.37
CA MET A 19 7.25 -4.74 -8.10
C MET A 19 8.50 -4.26 -7.36
N GLU A 20 8.50 -3.03 -6.82
CA GLU A 20 9.61 -2.51 -6.02
C GLU A 20 9.87 -3.36 -4.76
N MET A 21 8.81 -3.76 -4.05
CA MET A 21 8.93 -4.63 -2.88
C MET A 21 9.47 -6.02 -3.24
N ALA A 22 8.98 -6.60 -4.34
CA ALA A 22 9.43 -7.91 -4.82
C ALA A 22 10.90 -7.90 -5.26
N GLY A 23 11.35 -6.79 -5.84
CA GLY A 23 12.73 -6.59 -6.28
C GLY A 23 13.76 -6.48 -5.15
N LEU A 24 13.32 -6.26 -3.90
CA LEU A 24 14.24 -6.18 -2.76
C LEU A 24 14.89 -7.54 -2.41
N SER A 25 14.15 -8.62 -2.58
CA SER A 25 14.66 -9.99 -2.35
C SER A 25 13.69 -11.03 -2.92
N PRO A 26 14.18 -12.11 -3.52
CA PRO A 26 13.34 -13.21 -3.99
C PRO A 26 12.62 -13.96 -2.84
N ASP A 27 13.09 -13.82 -1.61
CA ASP A 27 12.48 -14.44 -0.43
C ASP A 27 11.28 -13.64 0.12
N ILE A 28 11.04 -12.43 -0.36
CA ILE A 28 9.86 -11.63 -0.02
C ILE A 28 8.71 -12.10 -0.91
N GLN A 29 7.56 -12.43 -0.30
CA GLN A 29 6.35 -12.76 -1.03
C GLN A 29 5.40 -11.57 -1.04
N VAL A 30 5.02 -11.09 -2.21
CA VAL A 30 4.13 -9.93 -2.38
C VAL A 30 2.80 -10.38 -2.96
N TYR A 31 1.72 -10.00 -2.29
CA TYR A 31 0.34 -10.18 -2.76
C TYR A 31 -0.21 -8.83 -3.18
N ALA A 32 -0.29 -8.62 -4.50
CA ALA A 32 -0.84 -7.41 -5.10
C ALA A 32 -2.35 -7.55 -5.24
N ILE A 33 -3.10 -6.84 -4.38
CA ILE A 33 -4.55 -6.95 -4.24
C ILE A 33 -5.20 -5.74 -4.92
N GLU A 34 -5.99 -5.99 -5.96
CA GLU A 34 -6.64 -4.95 -6.75
C GLU A 34 -8.02 -5.44 -7.26
N GLN A 35 -9.02 -4.56 -7.21
CA GLN A 35 -10.38 -4.89 -7.62
C GLN A 35 -10.69 -4.60 -9.09
N LYS A 36 -9.95 -3.69 -9.73
CA LYS A 36 -10.20 -3.24 -11.10
C LYS A 36 -9.50 -4.15 -12.10
N LYS A 37 -10.24 -4.82 -12.96
CA LYS A 37 -9.71 -5.78 -13.95
C LYS A 37 -8.62 -5.18 -14.85
N GLU A 38 -8.78 -3.93 -15.26
CA GLU A 38 -7.80 -3.24 -16.08
C GLU A 38 -6.47 -3.05 -15.33
N ALA A 39 -6.51 -2.72 -14.05
CA ALA A 39 -5.34 -2.59 -13.22
C ALA A 39 -4.70 -3.95 -12.91
N VAL A 40 -5.50 -4.99 -12.63
CA VAL A 40 -5.03 -6.37 -12.49
C VAL A 40 -4.27 -6.83 -13.74
N SER A 41 -4.77 -6.54 -14.93
CA SER A 41 -4.08 -6.84 -16.18
C SER A 41 -2.73 -6.12 -16.30
N LEU A 42 -2.63 -4.87 -15.84
CA LEU A 42 -1.37 -4.12 -15.82
C LEU A 42 -0.36 -4.70 -14.82
N ILE A 43 -0.83 -5.15 -13.65
CA ILE A 43 0.04 -5.81 -12.66
C ILE A 43 0.62 -7.09 -13.26
N GLN A 44 -0.19 -7.91 -13.96
CA GLN A 44 0.27 -9.12 -14.62
C GLN A 44 1.33 -8.82 -15.68
N GLN A 45 1.10 -7.82 -16.55
CA GLN A 45 2.06 -7.39 -17.55
C GLN A 45 3.38 -6.92 -16.92
N ASN A 46 3.31 -6.15 -15.84
CA ASN A 46 4.49 -5.67 -15.13
C ASN A 46 5.24 -6.83 -14.47
N LYS A 47 4.53 -7.76 -13.82
CA LYS A 47 5.12 -8.97 -13.25
C LYS A 47 5.90 -9.78 -14.30
N GLU A 48 5.32 -10.03 -15.47
CA GLU A 48 5.96 -10.72 -16.59
C GLU A 48 7.18 -9.96 -17.11
N LYS A 49 7.03 -8.64 -17.33
CA LYS A 49 8.10 -7.77 -17.82
C LYS A 49 9.32 -7.75 -16.91
N PHE A 50 9.12 -7.71 -15.59
CA PHE A 50 10.18 -7.69 -14.60
C PHE A 50 10.61 -9.09 -14.15
N GLN A 51 9.92 -10.14 -14.59
CA GLN A 51 10.18 -11.55 -14.27
C GLN A 51 10.17 -11.84 -12.76
N PHE A 52 9.23 -11.21 -12.02
CA PHE A 52 9.06 -11.46 -10.59
C PHE A 52 8.14 -12.65 -10.34
N GLU A 53 8.71 -13.79 -9.93
CA GLU A 53 7.93 -14.98 -9.56
C GLU A 53 7.32 -14.86 -8.15
N ASN A 54 7.90 -14.03 -7.31
CA ASN A 54 7.49 -13.79 -5.93
C ASN A 54 6.35 -12.75 -5.76
N VAL A 55 5.67 -12.39 -6.84
CA VAL A 55 4.45 -11.59 -6.84
C VAL A 55 3.24 -12.46 -7.17
N THR A 56 2.24 -12.44 -6.32
CA THR A 56 0.92 -13.05 -6.56
C THR A 56 -0.11 -11.95 -6.77
N VAL A 57 -0.83 -11.99 -7.88
CA VAL A 57 -1.88 -11.01 -8.19
C VAL A 57 -3.22 -11.56 -7.71
N VAL A 58 -3.93 -10.77 -6.91
CA VAL A 58 -5.22 -11.12 -6.32
C VAL A 58 -6.27 -10.13 -6.80
N GLU A 59 -7.21 -10.61 -7.65
CA GLU A 59 -8.36 -9.81 -8.08
C GLU A 59 -9.43 -9.86 -7.00
N ALA A 60 -9.43 -8.88 -6.10
CA ALA A 60 -10.41 -8.78 -5.01
C ALA A 60 -10.57 -7.34 -4.52
N LYS A 61 -11.72 -7.04 -3.92
CA LYS A 61 -11.94 -5.81 -3.16
C LYS A 61 -11.56 -6.07 -1.70
N ALA A 62 -10.48 -5.47 -1.22
CA ALA A 62 -10.03 -5.63 0.16
C ALA A 62 -11.12 -5.17 1.18
N PRO A 63 -11.30 -5.89 2.31
CA PRO A 63 -10.50 -7.04 2.77
C PRO A 63 -10.95 -8.42 2.23
N GLU A 64 -11.88 -8.47 1.29
CA GLU A 64 -12.33 -9.72 0.68
C GLU A 64 -11.12 -10.47 0.08
N GLY A 65 -11.08 -11.78 0.27
CA GLY A 65 -9.99 -12.64 -0.22
C GLY A 65 -8.79 -12.75 0.73
N PHE A 66 -8.70 -12.00 1.84
CA PHE A 66 -7.59 -12.11 2.78
C PHE A 66 -7.52 -13.47 3.46
N GLN A 67 -8.67 -14.10 3.72
CA GLN A 67 -8.76 -15.40 4.41
C GLN A 67 -8.05 -16.55 3.68
N ASP A 68 -7.86 -16.42 2.37
CA ASP A 68 -7.21 -17.44 1.54
C ASP A 68 -5.69 -17.19 1.39
N LEU A 69 -5.17 -16.12 1.99
CA LEU A 69 -3.79 -15.70 1.88
C LEU A 69 -2.99 -16.08 3.15
N PRO A 70 -1.66 -16.22 3.04
CA PRO A 70 -0.84 -16.53 4.19
C PRO A 70 -0.81 -15.38 5.20
N ARG A 71 -0.40 -15.69 6.44
CA ARG A 71 -0.25 -14.68 7.49
C ARG A 71 0.70 -13.57 7.06
N VAL A 72 0.16 -12.38 6.92
CA VAL A 72 0.88 -11.18 6.48
C VAL A 72 1.78 -10.62 7.59
N THR A 73 2.94 -10.09 7.20
CA THR A 73 3.89 -9.43 8.11
C THR A 73 3.96 -7.92 7.90
N HIS A 74 3.68 -7.47 6.69
CA HIS A 74 3.69 -6.07 6.29
C HIS A 74 2.52 -5.80 5.35
N ALA A 75 1.90 -4.62 5.48
CA ALA A 75 0.89 -4.16 4.55
C ALA A 75 1.21 -2.75 4.06
N PHE A 76 1.10 -2.54 2.76
CA PHE A 76 1.04 -1.22 2.14
C PHE A 76 -0.37 -0.98 1.64
N ILE A 77 -0.97 0.16 1.98
CA ILE A 77 -2.31 0.55 1.55
C ILE A 77 -2.19 1.79 0.68
N GLY A 78 -2.20 1.59 -0.65
CA GLY A 78 -2.17 2.65 -1.66
C GLY A 78 -3.55 3.20 -2.00
N GLY A 79 -4.60 2.41 -1.72
CA GLY A 79 -6.00 2.78 -1.90
C GLY A 79 -6.94 1.82 -1.19
N SER A 80 -7.81 2.34 -0.34
CA SER A 80 -8.75 1.54 0.46
C SER A 80 -10.10 1.29 -0.23
N GLY A 81 -10.41 2.04 -1.29
CA GLY A 81 -11.73 2.00 -1.93
C GLY A 81 -12.88 2.35 -0.98
N GLY A 82 -12.60 3.10 0.10
CA GLY A 82 -13.56 3.48 1.13
C GLY A 82 -13.76 2.45 2.26
N ASN A 83 -12.92 1.41 2.32
CA ASN A 83 -13.01 0.34 3.32
C ASN A 83 -11.81 0.32 4.29
N LEU A 84 -11.20 1.47 4.57
CA LEU A 84 -9.95 1.52 5.35
C LEU A 84 -10.10 0.86 6.72
N LYS A 85 -11.23 1.12 7.40
CA LYS A 85 -11.52 0.57 8.73
C LYS A 85 -11.60 -0.96 8.70
N GLU A 86 -12.35 -1.51 7.77
CA GLU A 86 -12.53 -2.96 7.61
C GLU A 86 -11.21 -3.64 7.20
N ILE A 87 -10.41 -2.99 6.37
CA ILE A 87 -9.09 -3.46 5.97
C ILE A 87 -8.16 -3.53 7.18
N LEU A 88 -8.06 -2.46 7.98
CA LEU A 88 -7.19 -2.43 9.17
C LEU A 88 -7.65 -3.42 10.23
N GLN A 89 -8.96 -3.60 10.41
CA GLN A 89 -9.50 -4.63 11.30
C GLN A 89 -9.08 -6.03 10.87
N ALA A 90 -9.28 -6.38 9.59
CA ALA A 90 -8.90 -7.69 9.07
C ALA A 90 -7.39 -7.94 9.17
N LEU A 91 -6.56 -6.93 8.91
CA LEU A 91 -5.12 -7.01 9.04
C LEU A 91 -4.69 -7.24 10.50
N TYR A 92 -5.29 -6.51 11.45
CA TYR A 92 -5.01 -6.68 12.88
C TYR A 92 -5.37 -8.08 13.37
N GLU A 93 -6.54 -8.59 12.95
CA GLU A 93 -6.98 -9.96 13.27
C GLU A 93 -6.05 -11.04 12.70
N MET A 94 -5.49 -10.80 11.49
CA MET A 94 -4.52 -11.73 10.87
C MET A 94 -3.17 -11.72 11.59
N ASN A 95 -2.69 -10.55 11.98
CA ASN A 95 -1.41 -10.40 12.66
C ASN A 95 -1.32 -9.09 13.45
N PRO A 96 -1.53 -9.14 14.78
CA PRO A 96 -1.45 -7.94 15.64
C PRO A 96 -0.01 -7.41 15.85
N ASN A 97 0.97 -7.93 15.16
CA ASN A 97 2.37 -7.51 15.24
C ASN A 97 2.93 -7.12 13.86
N MET A 98 2.09 -6.62 12.94
CA MET A 98 2.55 -6.26 11.61
C MET A 98 2.93 -4.79 11.47
N ARG A 99 3.80 -4.50 10.51
CA ARG A 99 4.08 -3.14 10.03
C ARG A 99 3.06 -2.74 8.95
N VAL A 100 2.43 -1.59 9.12
CA VAL A 100 1.49 -1.02 8.15
C VAL A 100 2.01 0.31 7.64
N VAL A 101 1.85 0.56 6.34
CA VAL A 101 2.13 1.84 5.68
C VAL A 101 0.91 2.22 4.86
N ILE A 102 0.41 3.44 5.04
CA ILE A 102 -0.78 3.94 4.35
C ILE A 102 -0.43 5.23 3.61
N ASN A 103 -0.75 5.30 2.33
CA ASN A 103 -0.71 6.54 1.57
C ASN A 103 -2.06 7.24 1.58
N ALA A 104 -2.07 8.54 1.79
CA ALA A 104 -3.26 9.39 1.72
C ALA A 104 -2.98 10.68 0.95
N ILE A 105 -3.90 11.06 0.08
CA ILE A 105 -3.85 12.30 -0.72
C ILE A 105 -5.03 13.23 -0.41
N SER A 106 -6.08 12.76 0.26
CA SER A 106 -7.24 13.55 0.65
C SER A 106 -7.25 13.84 2.15
N MET A 107 -7.80 14.98 2.52
CA MET A 107 -7.97 15.36 3.94
C MET A 107 -8.89 14.37 4.67
N GLU A 108 -9.91 13.87 3.98
CA GLU A 108 -10.86 12.91 4.53
C GLU A 108 -10.14 11.63 4.95
N THR A 109 -9.28 11.08 4.08
CA THR A 109 -8.49 9.88 4.39
C THR A 109 -7.51 10.13 5.54
N ILE A 110 -6.88 11.31 5.60
CA ILE A 110 -5.97 11.66 6.71
C ILE A 110 -6.72 11.70 8.04
N CYS A 111 -7.91 12.33 8.08
CA CYS A 111 -8.75 12.36 9.27
C CYS A 111 -9.22 10.96 9.67
N GLU A 112 -9.65 10.15 8.70
CA GLU A 112 -10.05 8.76 8.89
C GLU A 112 -8.91 7.92 9.49
N ILE A 113 -7.68 8.04 8.96
CA ILE A 113 -6.50 7.36 9.52
C ILE A 113 -6.32 7.73 11.00
N LYS A 114 -6.33 9.01 11.34
CA LYS A 114 -6.14 9.46 12.73
C LYS A 114 -7.21 8.91 13.66
N GLU A 115 -8.46 8.88 13.23
CA GLU A 115 -9.56 8.33 14.01
C GLU A 115 -9.38 6.82 14.24
N ILE A 116 -9.12 6.07 13.17
CA ILE A 116 -9.01 4.61 13.23
C ILE A 116 -7.81 4.18 14.07
N LEU A 117 -6.67 4.87 13.98
CA LEU A 117 -5.48 4.54 14.76
C LEU A 117 -5.69 4.64 16.28
N THR A 118 -6.68 5.40 16.74
CA THR A 118 -7.03 5.43 18.17
C THR A 118 -7.73 4.15 18.65
N MET A 119 -8.16 3.28 17.73
CA MET A 119 -8.89 2.05 18.03
C MET A 119 -7.99 0.84 18.25
N TYR A 120 -6.68 0.98 17.95
CA TYR A 120 -5.72 -0.12 18.02
C TYR A 120 -4.53 0.23 18.91
N PRO A 121 -3.94 -0.73 19.63
CA PRO A 121 -2.64 -0.56 20.22
C PRO A 121 -1.58 -0.52 19.10
N ILE A 122 -0.92 0.62 18.97
CA ILE A 122 0.12 0.84 17.96
C ILE A 122 1.41 1.36 18.59
N GLU A 123 2.51 1.16 17.88
CA GLU A 123 3.81 1.71 18.22
C GLU A 123 4.57 2.16 16.97
N ASN A 124 5.64 2.91 17.15
CA ASN A 124 6.48 3.41 16.06
C ASN A 124 5.68 4.15 14.97
N GLU A 125 4.66 4.93 15.41
CA GLU A 125 3.88 5.79 14.50
C GLU A 125 4.79 6.87 13.93
N GLU A 126 4.75 7.00 12.61
CA GLU A 126 5.44 8.04 11.85
C GLU A 126 4.49 8.59 10.80
N MET A 127 4.43 9.91 10.65
CA MET A 127 3.67 10.56 9.59
C MET A 127 4.54 11.55 8.85
N VAL A 128 4.68 11.35 7.54
CA VAL A 128 5.51 12.16 6.64
C VAL A 128 4.64 12.71 5.52
N GLN A 129 4.86 13.97 5.13
CA GLN A 129 4.30 14.55 3.94
C GLN A 129 5.38 14.73 2.88
N ILE A 130 5.10 14.27 1.66
CA ILE A 130 5.96 14.48 0.49
C ILE A 130 5.22 15.38 -0.49
N GLN A 131 5.88 16.46 -0.92
CA GLN A 131 5.40 17.35 -1.94
C GLN A 131 6.42 17.44 -3.08
N VAL A 132 5.94 17.29 -4.32
CA VAL A 132 6.76 17.33 -5.52
C VAL A 132 6.26 18.44 -6.43
N SER A 133 7.18 19.21 -7.00
CA SER A 133 6.88 20.15 -8.06
C SER A 133 7.77 19.85 -9.27
N ARG A 134 7.20 19.94 -10.46
CA ARG A 134 7.91 19.69 -11.73
C ARG A 134 7.95 20.95 -12.57
N ALA A 135 9.06 21.22 -13.24
CA ALA A 135 9.13 22.27 -14.23
C ALA A 135 8.33 21.87 -15.48
N LYS A 136 7.43 22.74 -15.92
CA LYS A 136 6.64 22.60 -17.16
C LYS A 136 6.93 23.75 -18.09
N GLU A 137 7.27 23.46 -19.34
CA GLU A 137 7.43 24.46 -20.37
C GLU A 137 6.09 25.10 -20.75
N VAL A 138 6.08 26.45 -20.73
CA VAL A 138 4.94 27.25 -21.19
C VAL A 138 5.49 28.39 -22.09
N GLY A 139 5.50 28.15 -23.38
CA GLY A 139 6.17 29.00 -24.34
C GLY A 139 7.69 29.07 -24.09
N LYS A 140 8.22 30.24 -23.76
CA LYS A 140 9.65 30.46 -23.45
C LYS A 140 10.00 30.37 -21.95
N TYR A 141 9.01 30.07 -21.12
CA TYR A 141 9.16 30.03 -19.67
C TYR A 141 9.03 28.61 -19.13
N HIS A 142 9.65 28.35 -17.98
CA HIS A 142 9.45 27.16 -17.20
C HIS A 142 8.69 27.52 -15.91
N LEU A 143 7.48 27.01 -15.77
CA LEU A 143 6.67 27.21 -14.58
C LEU A 143 6.72 25.96 -13.69
N MET A 144 6.80 26.16 -12.38
CA MET A 144 6.73 25.05 -11.43
C MET A 144 5.26 24.65 -11.24
N GLN A 145 4.94 23.42 -11.59
CA GLN A 145 3.64 22.80 -11.36
C GLN A 145 3.74 21.86 -10.17
N ALA A 146 2.99 22.16 -9.09
CA ALA A 146 2.93 21.29 -7.91
C ALA A 146 2.04 20.09 -8.19
N GLU A 147 2.50 18.92 -7.76
CA GLU A 147 1.69 17.70 -7.61
C GLU A 147 0.89 17.78 -6.30
N ASN A 148 -0.15 16.95 -6.16
CA ASN A 148 -0.82 16.82 -4.87
C ASN A 148 0.17 16.28 -3.82
N PRO A 149 0.21 16.85 -2.60
CA PRO A 149 1.00 16.29 -1.53
C PRO A 149 0.49 14.90 -1.16
N VAL A 150 1.42 14.00 -0.88
CA VAL A 150 1.12 12.65 -0.41
C VAL A 150 1.51 12.56 1.06
N TRP A 151 0.58 12.14 1.90
CA TRP A 151 0.84 11.78 3.28
C TRP A 151 1.11 10.29 3.37
N ILE A 152 2.17 9.94 4.10
CA ILE A 152 2.57 8.56 4.35
C ILE A 152 2.48 8.38 5.86
N CYS A 153 1.57 7.52 6.30
CA CYS A 153 1.43 7.12 7.69
C CYS A 153 1.98 5.70 7.85
N ALA A 154 2.90 5.49 8.77
CA ALA A 154 3.50 4.20 9.03
C ALA A 154 3.47 3.89 10.52
N PHE A 155 3.13 2.66 10.91
CA PHE A 155 3.05 2.21 12.30
C PHE A 155 3.17 0.70 12.39
N ASN A 156 3.48 0.20 13.58
CA ASN A 156 3.32 -1.22 13.87
C ASN A 156 2.05 -1.41 14.70
N PHE A 157 1.27 -2.43 14.40
CA PHE A 157 0.33 -2.96 15.38
C PHE A 157 1.10 -3.59 16.55
N ARG A 158 0.50 -3.60 17.71
CA ARG A 158 1.01 -4.27 18.89
C ARG A 158 -0.08 -5.16 19.51
N GLU A 159 0.28 -6.36 19.87
CA GLU A 159 -0.57 -7.23 20.68
C GLU A 159 -0.82 -6.58 22.06
N GLU A 160 -2.06 -6.67 22.59
CA GLU A 160 -2.43 -6.14 23.90
C GLU A 160 -1.74 -6.89 25.05
#